data_2fcfbf7e03d35f0db45951f675416e42
#
_entry.id   2fcfbf7e03d35f0db45951f675416e42
#
_cell.length_a   1.000
_cell.length_b   1.000
_cell.length_c   1.000
_cell.angle_alpha   90.00
_cell.angle_beta   90.00
_cell.angle_gamma   90.00
#
_symmetry.space_group_name_H-M   'P 1'
#
loop_
_entity.id
_entity.type
_entity.pdbx_description
1 polymer ?
#
loop_
_entity_poly.entity_id
_entity_poly.type
_entity_poly.pdbx_seq_one_letter_code
_entity_poly.pdbx_strand_id
1 'polypeptide(L)'
;MNVTFRQADVCHLPFSPETFDHVFVCFLLEHLSEPVRVLEGLKQVLRPGGTITIIEGDHGSALFYPESTDAQQAIDCLVDLQRQMGGNALIGRELWHLLNDAGFSEVTVSPRLVYADESRPEAVEGVKHIFIAMIEGVREQAIGEGLIDGATWEKGIRDLYHTTERGGSFSYTFFKATGRKVR
;
A
#
# COMPACT_ATOMS: atom_id res chain seq x y z
N MET A 1 5.03 -13.59 26.09
CA MET A 1 5.01 -13.10 24.68
C MET A 1 6.47 -12.85 24.29
N ASN A 2 6.99 -13.51 23.25
CA ASN A 2 8.40 -13.39 22.84
C ASN A 2 8.47 -12.45 21.61
N VAL A 3 8.27 -11.14 21.87
CA VAL A 3 8.39 -10.12 20.82
C VAL A 3 9.54 -9.20 21.17
N THR A 4 10.42 -8.96 20.20
CA THR A 4 11.52 -8.00 20.31
C THR A 4 11.35 -6.97 19.20
N PHE A 5 11.39 -5.68 19.56
CA PHE A 5 11.39 -4.57 18.60
C PHE A 5 12.83 -4.12 18.35
N ARG A 6 13.16 -3.90 17.09
CA ARG A 6 14.46 -3.39 16.66
C ARG A 6 14.30 -2.37 15.56
N GLN A 7 14.87 -1.20 15.72
CA GLN A 7 14.97 -0.23 14.62
C GLN A 7 16.13 -0.63 13.70
N ALA A 8 15.86 -0.71 12.40
CA ALA A 8 16.84 -1.06 11.38
C ALA A 8 16.46 -0.47 10.02
N ASP A 9 17.46 -0.28 9.16
CA ASP A 9 17.26 0.01 7.76
C ASP A 9 16.98 -1.31 7.01
N VAL A 10 15.86 -1.36 6.30
CA VAL A 10 15.48 -2.56 5.52
C VAL A 10 16.42 -2.83 4.35
N CYS A 11 17.10 -1.82 3.84
CA CYS A 11 18.12 -1.96 2.80
C CYS A 11 19.43 -2.58 3.33
N HIS A 12 19.65 -2.53 4.66
CA HIS A 12 20.86 -3.01 5.35
C HIS A 12 20.48 -3.78 6.63
N LEU A 13 19.85 -4.93 6.45
CA LEU A 13 19.34 -5.73 7.56
C LEU A 13 20.46 -6.22 8.48
N PRO A 14 20.36 -5.96 9.81
CA PRO A 14 21.38 -6.34 10.79
C PRO A 14 21.21 -7.79 11.28
N PHE A 15 20.86 -8.70 10.39
CA PHE A 15 20.64 -10.11 10.69
C PHE A 15 21.56 -10.98 9.84
N SER A 16 22.03 -12.08 10.42
CA SER A 16 22.78 -13.09 9.68
C SER A 16 21.88 -13.78 8.63
N PRO A 17 22.46 -14.27 7.53
CA PRO A 17 21.73 -15.12 6.61
C PRO A 17 21.06 -16.31 7.34
N GLU A 18 19.94 -16.77 6.80
CA GLU A 18 19.23 -17.99 7.28
C GLU A 18 18.80 -17.92 8.76
N THR A 19 18.43 -16.72 9.23
CA THR A 19 18.00 -16.52 10.62
C THR A 19 16.52 -16.85 10.83
N PHE A 20 15.66 -16.54 9.84
CA PHE A 20 14.20 -16.59 10.03
C PHE A 20 13.53 -17.69 9.22
N ASP A 21 12.46 -18.26 9.75
CA ASP A 21 11.62 -19.22 9.06
C ASP A 21 10.55 -18.52 8.22
N HIS A 22 10.15 -17.32 8.63
CA HIS A 22 9.15 -16.50 7.95
C HIS A 22 9.48 -15.01 8.06
N VAL A 23 9.18 -14.26 6.99
CA VAL A 23 9.22 -12.80 6.95
C VAL A 23 7.82 -12.29 6.59
N PHE A 24 7.36 -11.27 7.29
CA PHE A 24 6.13 -10.56 7.00
C PHE A 24 6.42 -9.10 6.68
N VAL A 25 5.92 -8.62 5.55
CA VAL A 25 6.03 -7.23 5.06
C VAL A 25 4.64 -6.65 4.91
N CYS A 26 4.44 -5.41 5.35
CA CYS A 26 3.14 -4.76 5.28
C CYS A 26 3.33 -3.26 5.05
N PHE A 27 2.82 -2.75 3.92
CA PHE A 27 2.87 -1.33 3.53
C PHE A 27 4.28 -0.73 3.64
N LEU A 28 5.25 -1.40 3.05
CA LEU A 28 6.65 -1.02 3.07
C LEU A 28 7.20 -0.81 1.66
N LEU A 29 6.91 -1.74 0.74
CA LEU A 29 7.54 -1.76 -0.57
C LEU A 29 7.15 -0.54 -1.41
N GLU A 30 5.96 -0.02 -1.18
CA GLU A 30 5.44 1.17 -1.85
C GLU A 30 6.30 2.44 -1.62
N HIS A 31 7.11 2.46 -0.54
CA HIS A 31 7.99 3.57 -0.19
C HIS A 31 9.44 3.40 -0.69
N LEU A 32 9.75 2.30 -1.35
CA LEU A 32 11.11 1.95 -1.74
C LEU A 32 11.35 2.19 -3.22
N SER A 33 12.51 2.77 -3.54
CA SER A 33 12.94 2.96 -4.94
C SER A 33 13.46 1.68 -5.60
N GLU A 34 13.96 0.72 -4.80
CA GLU A 34 14.51 -0.56 -5.28
C GLU A 34 13.88 -1.76 -4.56
N PRO A 35 12.56 -2.00 -4.70
CA PRO A 35 11.85 -3.02 -3.92
C PRO A 35 12.37 -4.45 -4.19
N VAL A 36 12.79 -4.76 -5.42
CA VAL A 36 13.36 -6.08 -5.74
C VAL A 36 14.64 -6.34 -4.95
N ARG A 37 15.54 -5.35 -4.85
CA ARG A 37 16.78 -5.48 -4.08
C ARG A 37 16.51 -5.71 -2.58
N VAL A 38 15.51 -5.03 -2.04
CA VAL A 38 15.09 -5.25 -0.64
C VAL A 38 14.53 -6.66 -0.47
N LEU A 39 13.70 -7.15 -1.40
CA LEU A 39 13.17 -8.52 -1.39
C LEU A 39 14.28 -9.56 -1.47
N GLU A 40 15.34 -9.33 -2.25
CA GLU A 40 16.54 -10.18 -2.29
C GLU A 40 17.24 -10.23 -0.93
N GLY A 41 17.39 -9.09 -0.26
CA GLY A 41 17.93 -8.99 1.10
C GLY A 41 17.09 -9.75 2.12
N LEU A 42 15.76 -9.61 2.05
CA LEU A 42 14.81 -10.36 2.89
C LEU A 42 14.89 -11.87 2.61
N LYS A 43 15.09 -12.28 1.36
CA LYS A 43 15.31 -13.69 1.01
C LYS A 43 16.60 -14.24 1.61
N GLN A 44 17.67 -13.45 1.68
CA GLN A 44 18.93 -13.90 2.29
C GLN A 44 18.78 -14.27 3.77
N VAL A 45 18.00 -13.48 4.53
CA VAL A 45 17.80 -13.75 5.97
C VAL A 45 16.81 -14.89 6.25
N LEU A 46 16.06 -15.34 5.25
CA LEU A 46 15.23 -16.55 5.35
C LEU A 46 16.09 -17.82 5.28
N ARG A 47 15.72 -18.83 6.05
CA ARG A 47 16.27 -20.18 5.94
C ARG A 47 15.87 -20.83 4.62
N PRO A 48 16.61 -21.82 4.13
CA PRO A 48 16.16 -22.67 3.03
C PRO A 48 14.75 -23.26 3.30
N GLY A 49 13.83 -23.08 2.37
CA GLY A 49 12.42 -23.45 2.54
C GLY A 49 11.57 -22.46 3.34
N GLY A 50 12.17 -21.40 3.88
CA GLY A 50 11.45 -20.31 4.56
C GLY A 50 10.53 -19.55 3.62
N THR A 51 9.58 -18.83 4.18
CA THR A 51 8.49 -18.17 3.43
C THR A 51 8.42 -16.68 3.70
N ILE A 52 7.88 -15.95 2.74
CA ILE A 52 7.54 -14.52 2.88
C ILE A 52 6.03 -14.32 2.69
N THR A 53 5.46 -13.41 3.45
CA THR A 53 4.12 -12.86 3.19
C THR A 53 4.24 -11.36 3.07
N ILE A 54 3.62 -10.80 2.03
CA ILE A 54 3.61 -9.35 1.76
C ILE A 54 2.16 -8.90 1.65
N ILE A 55 1.85 -7.74 2.21
CA ILE A 55 0.59 -7.03 2.01
C ILE A 55 0.93 -5.61 1.57
N GLU A 56 0.44 -5.21 0.40
CA GLU A 56 0.60 -3.86 -0.15
C GLU A 56 -0.71 -3.36 -0.74
N GLY A 57 -0.88 -2.05 -0.72
CA GLY A 57 -2.03 -1.38 -1.30
C GLY A 57 -1.88 -1.14 -2.81
N ASP A 58 -3.00 -0.78 -3.41
CA ASP A 58 -3.07 -0.27 -4.78
C ASP A 58 -4.00 0.95 -4.79
N HIS A 59 -3.42 2.14 -4.61
CA HIS A 59 -4.20 3.37 -4.48
C HIS A 59 -4.98 3.71 -5.76
N GLY A 60 -4.57 3.21 -6.92
CA GLY A 60 -5.32 3.31 -8.16
C GLY A 60 -6.51 2.35 -8.27
N SER A 61 -6.77 1.51 -7.27
CA SER A 61 -7.91 0.60 -7.23
C SER A 61 -9.13 1.16 -6.50
N ALA A 62 -9.07 2.41 -6.04
CA ALA A 62 -10.20 3.06 -5.38
C ALA A 62 -11.36 3.25 -6.35
N LEU A 63 -12.53 2.72 -6.00
CA LEU A 63 -13.79 2.93 -6.71
C LEU A 63 -14.83 3.38 -5.69
N PHE A 64 -15.60 4.39 -6.04
CA PHE A 64 -16.54 4.99 -5.09
C PHE A 64 -17.77 5.59 -5.75
N TYR A 65 -18.82 5.72 -4.97
CA TYR A 65 -20.07 6.37 -5.35
C TYR A 65 -20.51 7.33 -4.22
N PRO A 66 -20.95 8.56 -4.53
CA PRO A 66 -21.07 9.16 -5.87
C PRO A 66 -19.72 9.33 -6.55
N GLU A 67 -19.69 9.22 -7.89
CA GLU A 67 -18.49 9.53 -8.67
C GLU A 67 -18.14 11.02 -8.57
N SER A 68 -16.85 11.33 -8.46
CA SER A 68 -16.33 12.68 -8.46
C SER A 68 -14.95 12.74 -9.11
N THR A 69 -14.84 13.56 -10.15
CA THR A 69 -13.56 13.83 -10.80
C THR A 69 -12.59 14.53 -9.84
N ASP A 70 -13.10 15.44 -8.99
CA ASP A 70 -12.25 16.18 -8.04
C ASP A 70 -11.71 15.25 -6.95
N ALA A 71 -12.54 14.28 -6.48
CA ALA A 71 -12.10 13.24 -5.55
C ALA A 71 -11.01 12.36 -6.18
N GLN A 72 -11.18 11.96 -7.45
CA GLN A 72 -10.18 11.18 -8.16
C GLN A 72 -8.87 11.95 -8.32
N GLN A 73 -8.92 13.25 -8.66
CA GLN A 73 -7.73 14.09 -8.75
C GLN A 73 -6.98 14.19 -7.42
N ALA A 74 -7.69 14.28 -6.29
CA ALA A 74 -7.05 14.27 -4.98
C ALA A 74 -6.32 12.95 -4.69
N ILE A 75 -6.89 11.80 -5.08
CA ILE A 75 -6.23 10.50 -5.00
C ILE A 75 -5.01 10.45 -5.92
N ASP A 76 -5.14 10.93 -7.16
CA ASP A 76 -4.06 10.94 -8.14
C ASP A 76 -2.86 11.77 -7.66
N CYS A 77 -3.10 12.87 -6.92
CA CYS A 77 -2.02 13.65 -6.29
C CYS A 77 -1.16 12.80 -5.34
N LEU A 78 -1.77 11.96 -4.51
CA LEU A 78 -1.00 11.06 -3.64
C LEU A 78 -0.13 10.10 -4.46
N VAL A 79 -0.71 9.51 -5.53
CA VAL A 79 0.01 8.59 -6.42
C VAL A 79 1.19 9.27 -7.10
N ASP A 80 0.99 10.49 -7.59
CA ASP A 80 2.04 11.25 -8.28
C ASP A 80 3.15 11.71 -7.32
N LEU A 81 2.80 12.19 -6.14
CA LEU A 81 3.77 12.59 -5.11
C LEU A 81 4.62 11.40 -4.66
N GLN A 82 4.01 10.24 -4.43
CA GLN A 82 4.74 9.03 -4.03
C GLN A 82 5.71 8.58 -5.14
N ARG A 83 5.29 8.68 -6.42
CA ARG A 83 6.16 8.41 -7.58
C ARG A 83 7.33 9.40 -7.66
N GLN A 84 7.11 10.70 -7.42
CA GLN A 84 8.16 11.71 -7.41
C GLN A 84 9.21 11.46 -6.32
N MET A 85 8.79 10.90 -5.18
CA MET A 85 9.69 10.48 -4.10
C MET A 85 10.40 9.14 -4.36
N GLY A 86 10.18 8.52 -5.52
CA GLY A 86 10.78 7.25 -5.90
C GLY A 86 10.04 6.01 -5.39
N GLY A 87 8.87 6.17 -4.80
CA GLY A 87 7.98 5.09 -4.40
C GLY A 87 6.97 4.68 -5.47
N ASN A 88 6.07 3.77 -5.15
CA ASN A 88 5.04 3.27 -6.07
C ASN A 88 3.73 2.96 -5.32
N ALA A 89 2.81 3.89 -5.34
CA ALA A 89 1.47 3.77 -4.72
C ALA A 89 0.59 2.66 -5.35
N LEU A 90 1.01 2.07 -6.45
CA LEU A 90 0.30 1.02 -7.17
C LEU A 90 0.96 -0.35 -7.03
N ILE A 91 1.95 -0.49 -6.17
CA ILE A 91 2.86 -1.64 -6.10
C ILE A 91 2.15 -2.97 -5.79
N GLY A 92 0.98 -2.93 -5.15
CA GLY A 92 0.22 -4.13 -4.82
C GLY A 92 -0.08 -5.01 -6.03
N ARG A 93 -0.40 -4.42 -7.19
CA ARG A 93 -0.66 -5.14 -8.46
C ARG A 93 0.59 -5.78 -9.06
N GLU A 94 1.79 -5.37 -8.63
CA GLU A 94 3.08 -5.81 -9.16
C GLU A 94 3.73 -6.94 -8.34
N LEU A 95 3.17 -7.28 -7.19
CA LEU A 95 3.79 -8.20 -6.21
C LEU A 95 4.20 -9.55 -6.80
N TRP A 96 3.47 -10.07 -7.80
CA TRP A 96 3.83 -11.33 -8.45
C TRP A 96 5.16 -11.20 -9.21
N HIS A 97 5.33 -10.12 -9.96
CA HIS A 97 6.56 -9.84 -10.71
C HIS A 97 7.74 -9.60 -9.77
N LEU A 98 7.55 -8.73 -8.77
CA LEU A 98 8.59 -8.37 -7.80
C LEU A 98 9.15 -9.59 -7.05
N LEU A 99 8.27 -10.50 -6.61
CA LEU A 99 8.71 -11.72 -5.92
C LEU A 99 9.43 -12.69 -6.84
N ASN A 100 8.98 -12.84 -8.10
CA ASN A 100 9.67 -13.69 -9.07
C ASN A 100 11.03 -13.10 -9.43
N ASP A 101 11.13 -11.80 -9.67
CA ASP A 101 12.37 -11.11 -9.99
C ASP A 101 13.39 -11.21 -8.84
N ALA A 102 12.91 -11.16 -7.59
CA ALA A 102 13.74 -11.42 -6.40
C ALA A 102 14.09 -12.92 -6.21
N GLY A 103 13.61 -13.80 -7.10
CA GLY A 103 13.93 -15.23 -7.13
C GLY A 103 13.23 -16.04 -6.05
N PHE A 104 12.05 -15.65 -5.59
CA PHE A 104 11.17 -16.52 -4.81
C PHE A 104 10.48 -17.53 -5.71
N SER A 105 10.14 -18.69 -5.16
CA SER A 105 9.34 -19.73 -5.81
C SER A 105 7.96 -19.83 -5.17
N GLU A 106 7.07 -20.64 -5.76
CA GLU A 106 5.71 -20.87 -5.27
C GLU A 106 4.95 -19.56 -5.00
N VAL A 107 5.20 -18.55 -5.85
CA VAL A 107 4.60 -17.23 -5.68
C VAL A 107 3.11 -17.30 -5.95
N THR A 108 2.31 -16.84 -4.96
CA THR A 108 0.87 -16.66 -5.10
C THR A 108 0.48 -15.26 -4.71
N VAL A 109 -0.48 -14.66 -5.42
CA VAL A 109 -1.03 -13.33 -5.12
C VAL A 109 -2.54 -13.41 -5.10
N SER A 110 -3.16 -12.79 -4.11
CA SER A 110 -4.61 -12.71 -4.00
C SER A 110 -5.06 -11.30 -3.64
N PRO A 111 -6.00 -10.71 -4.41
CA PRO A 111 -6.61 -9.43 -4.06
C PRO A 111 -7.46 -9.58 -2.79
N ARG A 112 -7.48 -8.53 -1.99
CA ARG A 112 -8.27 -8.39 -0.77
C ARG A 112 -9.09 -7.11 -0.88
N LEU A 113 -10.33 -7.24 -1.33
CA LEU A 113 -11.24 -6.12 -1.48
C LEU A 113 -11.77 -5.68 -0.13
N VAL A 114 -11.57 -4.41 0.19
CA VAL A 114 -12.32 -3.70 1.22
C VAL A 114 -13.50 -3.02 0.54
N TYR A 115 -14.69 -3.21 1.06
CA TYR A 115 -15.90 -2.54 0.58
C TYR A 115 -16.63 -1.93 1.77
N ALA A 116 -16.98 -0.67 1.67
CA ALA A 116 -17.66 0.12 2.70
C ALA A 116 -18.94 0.73 2.14
N ASP A 117 -20.02 0.59 2.88
CA ASP A 117 -21.30 1.26 2.70
C ASP A 117 -22.00 1.40 4.07
N GLU A 118 -23.20 1.97 4.11
CA GLU A 118 -23.94 2.20 5.36
C GLU A 118 -24.23 0.91 6.17
N SER A 119 -24.17 -0.27 5.54
CA SER A 119 -24.36 -1.56 6.23
C SER A 119 -23.09 -2.05 6.95
N ARG A 120 -21.93 -1.38 6.72
CA ARG A 120 -20.61 -1.74 7.25
C ARG A 120 -19.93 -0.57 7.94
N PRO A 121 -20.43 -0.12 9.09
CA PRO A 121 -19.96 1.10 9.76
C PRO A 121 -18.45 1.05 10.12
N GLU A 122 -17.92 -0.12 10.50
CA GLU A 122 -16.49 -0.27 10.80
C GLU A 122 -15.62 -0.05 9.54
N ALA A 123 -16.06 -0.53 8.37
CA ALA A 123 -15.37 -0.29 7.11
C ALA A 123 -15.44 1.18 6.70
N VAL A 124 -16.60 1.83 6.92
CA VAL A 124 -16.77 3.28 6.68
C VAL A 124 -15.81 4.09 7.54
N GLU A 125 -15.70 3.79 8.83
CA GLU A 125 -14.73 4.46 9.71
C GLU A 125 -13.28 4.19 9.28
N GLY A 126 -12.97 2.98 8.82
CA GLY A 126 -11.67 2.66 8.22
C GLY A 126 -11.36 3.52 6.99
N VAL A 127 -12.32 3.74 6.09
CA VAL A 127 -12.14 4.64 4.94
C VAL A 127 -11.84 6.05 5.39
N LYS A 128 -12.59 6.61 6.34
CA LYS A 128 -12.39 7.97 6.86
C LYS A 128 -11.01 8.14 7.51
N HIS A 129 -10.70 7.28 8.48
CA HIS A 129 -9.54 7.46 9.34
C HIS A 129 -8.23 6.94 8.73
N ILE A 130 -8.28 6.15 7.67
CA ILE A 130 -7.09 5.62 7.02
C ILE A 130 -6.96 6.21 5.62
N PHE A 131 -7.90 5.89 4.72
CA PHE A 131 -7.74 6.25 3.31
C PHE A 131 -7.87 7.75 3.08
N ILE A 132 -8.98 8.38 3.53
CA ILE A 132 -9.20 9.82 3.34
C ILE A 132 -8.14 10.63 4.10
N ALA A 133 -7.85 10.27 5.35
CA ALA A 133 -6.82 10.93 6.15
C ALA A 133 -5.42 10.85 5.50
N MET A 134 -5.09 9.75 4.84
CA MET A 134 -3.84 9.62 4.08
C MET A 134 -3.81 10.58 2.89
N ILE A 135 -4.93 10.71 2.13
CA ILE A 135 -5.03 11.71 1.06
C ILE A 135 -4.89 13.11 1.63
N GLU A 136 -5.63 13.46 2.70
CA GLU A 136 -5.53 14.79 3.34
C GLU A 136 -4.09 15.13 3.77
N GLY A 137 -3.32 14.14 4.16
CA GLY A 137 -1.93 14.31 4.61
C GLY A 137 -0.98 14.87 3.56
N VAL A 138 -1.31 14.80 2.27
CA VAL A 138 -0.45 15.32 1.19
C VAL A 138 -0.91 16.68 0.63
N ARG A 139 -1.93 17.30 1.23
CA ARG A 139 -2.54 18.56 0.77
C ARG A 139 -1.52 19.65 0.46
N GLU A 140 -0.69 19.99 1.44
CA GLU A 140 0.25 21.11 1.34
C GLU A 140 1.24 20.90 0.20
N GLN A 141 1.72 19.67 0.05
CA GLN A 141 2.65 19.33 -1.01
C GLN A 141 1.96 19.32 -2.38
N ALA A 142 0.79 18.72 -2.51
CA ALA A 142 0.04 18.66 -3.77
C ALA A 142 -0.28 20.06 -4.33
N ILE A 143 -0.72 20.97 -3.47
CA ILE A 143 -1.03 22.36 -3.86
C ILE A 143 0.28 23.13 -4.12
N GLY A 144 1.28 22.97 -3.25
CA GLY A 144 2.57 23.66 -3.37
C GLY A 144 3.35 23.32 -4.64
N GLU A 145 3.24 22.08 -5.12
CA GLU A 145 3.83 21.59 -6.38
C GLU A 145 2.95 21.87 -7.61
N GLY A 146 1.74 22.45 -7.42
CA GLY A 146 0.84 22.79 -8.51
C GLY A 146 0.16 21.60 -9.19
N LEU A 147 0.07 20.45 -8.52
CA LEU A 147 -0.61 19.27 -9.05
C LEU A 147 -2.13 19.45 -9.06
N ILE A 148 -2.65 20.28 -8.16
CA ILE A 148 -4.08 20.57 -8.01
C ILE A 148 -4.23 21.97 -7.40
N ASP A 149 -5.30 22.70 -7.74
CA ASP A 149 -5.63 23.94 -7.05
C ASP A 149 -6.41 23.69 -5.75
N GLY A 150 -6.37 24.66 -4.83
CA GLY A 150 -6.99 24.52 -3.52
C GLY A 150 -8.51 24.32 -3.55
N ALA A 151 -9.23 24.92 -4.52
CA ALA A 151 -10.69 24.78 -4.61
C ALA A 151 -11.09 23.36 -5.07
N THR A 152 -10.40 22.84 -6.08
CA THR A 152 -10.56 21.45 -6.55
C THR A 152 -10.20 20.46 -5.44
N TRP A 153 -9.10 20.71 -4.71
CA TRP A 153 -8.72 19.87 -3.56
C TRP A 153 -9.80 19.81 -2.50
N GLU A 154 -10.26 20.96 -2.00
CA GLU A 154 -11.29 21.03 -0.95
C GLU A 154 -12.60 20.36 -1.39
N LYS A 155 -12.94 20.49 -2.67
CA LYS A 155 -14.12 19.80 -3.21
C LYS A 155 -13.88 18.29 -3.27
N GLY A 156 -12.72 17.85 -3.74
CA GLY A 156 -12.36 16.43 -3.83
C GLY A 156 -12.42 15.73 -2.48
N ILE A 157 -11.87 16.36 -1.44
CA ILE A 157 -11.92 15.80 -0.08
C ILE A 157 -13.36 15.72 0.44
N ARG A 158 -14.19 16.77 0.26
CA ARG A 158 -15.61 16.70 0.63
C ARG A 158 -16.33 15.58 -0.10
N ASP A 159 -16.07 15.41 -1.39
CA ASP A 159 -16.70 14.37 -2.19
C ASP A 159 -16.27 12.97 -1.73
N LEU A 160 -15.00 12.78 -1.30
CA LEU A 160 -14.55 11.54 -0.66
C LEU A 160 -15.32 11.25 0.64
N TYR A 161 -15.54 12.25 1.48
CA TYR A 161 -16.37 12.07 2.68
C TYR A 161 -17.81 11.72 2.34
N HIS A 162 -18.40 12.28 1.29
CA HIS A 162 -19.76 11.92 0.84
C HIS A 162 -19.88 10.44 0.47
N THR A 163 -18.80 9.79 0.01
CA THR A 163 -18.81 8.33 -0.26
C THR A 163 -19.00 7.49 1.00
N THR A 164 -18.78 8.06 2.17
CA THR A 164 -18.92 7.41 3.48
C THR A 164 -20.24 7.76 4.19
N GLU A 165 -21.09 8.53 3.55
CA GLU A 165 -22.39 8.92 4.06
C GLU A 165 -23.50 7.98 3.54
N ARG A 166 -24.74 8.24 3.96
CA ARG A 166 -25.90 7.46 3.54
C ARG A 166 -26.05 7.48 2.01
N GLY A 167 -26.14 6.28 1.42
CA GLY A 167 -26.25 6.09 -0.02
C GLY A 167 -24.92 6.15 -0.77
N GLY A 168 -23.81 6.42 -0.06
CA GLY A 168 -22.46 6.33 -0.60
C GLY A 168 -21.87 4.93 -0.50
N SER A 169 -20.82 4.67 -1.27
CA SER A 169 -20.00 3.46 -1.16
C SER A 169 -18.56 3.72 -1.57
N PHE A 170 -17.66 2.94 -1.02
CA PHE A 170 -16.23 2.99 -1.32
C PHE A 170 -15.65 1.58 -1.38
N SER A 171 -14.76 1.33 -2.32
CA SER A 171 -13.99 0.09 -2.36
C SER A 171 -12.52 0.35 -2.65
N TYR A 172 -11.67 -0.52 -2.10
CA TYR A 172 -10.22 -0.44 -2.23
C TYR A 172 -9.61 -1.84 -2.18
N THR A 173 -8.56 -2.07 -2.95
CA THR A 173 -7.93 -3.39 -3.02
C THR A 173 -6.53 -3.38 -2.42
N PHE A 174 -6.31 -4.26 -1.45
CA PHE A 174 -4.99 -4.70 -1.04
C PHE A 174 -4.62 -5.98 -1.78
N PHE A 175 -3.33 -6.22 -1.95
CA PHE A 175 -2.84 -7.47 -2.48
C PHE A 175 -2.02 -8.18 -1.42
N LYS A 176 -2.37 -9.45 -1.17
CA LYS A 176 -1.56 -10.35 -0.36
C LYS A 176 -0.78 -11.27 -1.27
N ALA A 177 0.54 -11.25 -1.15
CA ALA A 177 1.44 -12.17 -1.83
C ALA A 177 2.11 -13.12 -0.84
N THR A 178 2.44 -14.33 -1.29
CA THR A 178 3.31 -15.25 -0.57
C THR A 178 4.36 -15.81 -1.52
N GLY A 179 5.53 -16.16 -1.00
CA GLY A 179 6.61 -16.78 -1.74
C GLY A 179 7.46 -17.67 -0.84
N ARG A 180 8.25 -18.54 -1.44
CA ARG A 180 9.16 -19.47 -0.75
C ARG A 180 10.59 -19.28 -1.23
N LYS A 181 11.56 -19.29 -0.31
CA LYS A 181 12.97 -19.44 -0.63
C LYS A 181 13.25 -20.90 -0.99
N VAL A 182 13.69 -21.16 -2.22
CA VAL A 182 14.21 -22.50 -2.61
C VAL A 182 15.48 -22.84 -1.82
N ARG A 183 15.75 -24.13 -1.73
CA ARG A 183 16.95 -24.66 -1.07
C ARG A 183 18.22 -24.25 -1.80
#